data_120f4203d385e585ec40317b8ac3dfad
#
_entry.id   120f4203d385e585ec40317b8ac3dfad
#
_cell.length_a   1.000
_cell.length_b   1.000
_cell.length_c   1.000
_cell.angle_alpha   90.00
_cell.angle_beta   90.00
_cell.angle_gamma   90.00
#
_symmetry.space_group_name_H-M   'P 1'
#
loop_
_entity.id
_entity.type
_entity.pdbx_description
1 polymer ?
#
loop_
_entity_poly.entity_id
_entity_poly.type
_entity_poly.pdbx_seq_one_letter_code
_entity_poly.pdbx_strand_id
1 'polypeptide(L)'
;EPEQAVEDNDAREEDAYALQPKNVAAILFAVDTGEREKLIELMEPLHAADIADLLEQINAFDRMRLIKLYGKEFDGDILSELDESIREEVIRTLHPEVLADAVRELESDDVVDLLEDLDEAQQEAILEVLEDSDRVAVEQSLTYPEYSAGRLMQREVVMAPEHWNVGEAIDYLRSTDDLPEQFYHIVLVDPKLRPIGNVGLGRLMASRREVLLRSLISETFHVFPVTRPEGEVAYAFNPVSYTHLTLPTIYSV
;
A
#
# COMPACT_ATOMS: atom_id res chain seq x y z
N GLU A 1 29.61 15.93 27.87
CA GLU A 1 29.99 15.92 26.44
C GLU A 1 29.59 14.65 25.66
N PRO A 2 28.96 13.61 26.22
CA PRO A 2 28.36 12.53 25.40
C PRO A 2 26.95 12.80 24.90
N GLU A 3 26.23 13.77 25.46
CA GLU A 3 24.82 14.06 25.12
C GLU A 3 24.67 14.84 23.80
N GLN A 4 25.61 15.73 23.50
CA GLN A 4 25.64 16.47 22.21
C GLN A 4 25.99 15.61 20.99
N ALA A 5 26.65 14.46 21.20
CA ALA A 5 27.00 13.56 20.09
C ALA A 5 25.84 12.67 19.63
N VAL A 6 24.82 12.45 20.49
CA VAL A 6 23.61 11.66 20.16
C VAL A 6 22.60 12.53 19.41
N GLU A 7 22.39 13.80 19.85
CA GLU A 7 21.52 14.73 19.15
C GLU A 7 22.02 15.08 17.72
N ASP A 8 23.34 15.15 17.53
CA ASP A 8 23.95 15.43 16.22
C ASP A 8 23.89 14.24 15.26
N ASN A 9 23.68 13.01 15.78
CA ASN A 9 23.53 11.83 14.94
C ASN A 9 22.08 11.60 14.51
N ASP A 10 21.11 11.84 15.40
CA ASP A 10 19.68 11.78 15.07
C ASP A 10 19.29 12.86 14.06
N ALA A 11 19.80 14.09 14.20
CA ALA A 11 19.59 15.16 13.21
C ALA A 11 20.23 14.86 11.83
N ARG A 12 21.29 14.06 11.78
CA ARG A 12 21.91 13.62 10.51
C ARG A 12 21.19 12.46 9.86
N GLU A 13 20.49 11.64 10.63
CA GLU A 13 19.67 10.55 10.10
C GLU A 13 18.32 11.10 9.55
N GLU A 14 17.69 12.08 10.22
CA GLU A 14 16.50 12.76 9.69
C GLU A 14 16.79 13.54 8.40
N ASP A 15 17.95 14.21 8.28
CA ASP A 15 18.37 14.89 7.05
C ASP A 15 18.78 13.92 5.91
N ALA A 16 19.02 12.65 6.21
CA ALA A 16 19.40 11.67 5.20
C ALA A 16 18.22 11.20 4.34
N TYR A 17 17.00 11.29 4.85
CA TYR A 17 15.75 10.93 4.17
C TYR A 17 15.01 12.14 3.59
N ALA A 18 15.32 13.37 4.00
CA ALA A 18 14.71 14.57 3.43
C ALA A 18 15.25 14.86 2.02
N LEU A 19 14.36 15.18 1.09
CA LEU A 19 14.71 15.64 -0.25
C LEU A 19 15.62 16.87 -0.16
N GLN A 20 16.91 16.68 -0.44
CA GLN A 20 17.87 17.77 -0.35
C GLN A 20 17.52 18.86 -1.36
N PRO A 21 17.53 20.16 -0.99
CA PRO A 21 17.22 21.28 -1.90
C PRO A 21 18.03 21.25 -3.21
N LYS A 22 19.24 20.67 -3.17
CA LYS A 22 20.09 20.49 -4.34
C LYS A 22 19.50 19.48 -5.33
N ASN A 23 18.90 18.40 -4.84
CA ASN A 23 18.26 17.37 -5.67
C ASN A 23 16.98 17.93 -6.30
N VAL A 24 16.16 18.62 -5.53
CA VAL A 24 14.97 19.32 -6.01
C VAL A 24 15.33 20.31 -7.13
N ALA A 25 16.38 21.13 -6.94
CA ALA A 25 16.84 22.08 -7.95
C ALA A 25 17.34 21.38 -9.22
N ALA A 26 18.02 20.23 -9.11
CA ALA A 26 18.48 19.44 -10.26
C ALA A 26 17.30 18.81 -11.02
N ILE A 27 16.29 18.30 -10.31
CA ILE A 27 15.07 17.75 -10.89
C ILE A 27 14.31 18.84 -11.65
N LEU A 28 14.08 20.00 -11.02
CA LEU A 28 13.40 21.13 -11.67
C LEU A 28 14.18 21.65 -12.89
N PHE A 29 15.49 21.65 -12.85
CA PHE A 29 16.33 22.00 -14.00
C PHE A 29 16.14 21.00 -15.14
N ALA A 30 16.11 19.69 -14.86
CA ALA A 30 15.85 18.66 -15.87
C ALA A 30 14.43 18.80 -16.48
N VAL A 31 13.44 19.17 -15.65
CA VAL A 31 12.07 19.48 -16.11
C VAL A 31 12.06 20.71 -17.03
N ASP A 32 12.78 21.77 -16.65
CA ASP A 32 12.85 23.02 -17.43
C ASP A 32 13.55 22.85 -18.78
N THR A 33 14.58 22.02 -18.81
CA THR A 33 15.34 21.73 -20.05
C THR A 33 14.71 20.62 -20.88
N GLY A 34 13.73 19.89 -20.34
CA GLY A 34 13.08 18.74 -21.00
C GLY A 34 13.98 17.50 -21.10
N GLU A 35 14.98 17.38 -20.22
CA GLU A 35 15.94 16.28 -20.19
C GLU A 35 15.34 15.04 -19.48
N ARG A 36 14.48 14.27 -20.20
CA ARG A 36 13.75 13.13 -19.65
C ARG A 36 14.66 12.07 -19.01
N GLU A 37 15.73 11.67 -19.70
CA GLU A 37 16.66 10.66 -19.20
C GLU A 37 17.30 11.08 -17.87
N LYS A 38 17.67 12.38 -17.79
CA LYS A 38 18.24 12.95 -16.56
C LYS A 38 17.24 13.03 -15.44
N LEU A 39 15.98 13.34 -15.73
CA LEU A 39 14.89 13.32 -14.76
C LEU A 39 14.73 11.92 -14.17
N ILE A 40 14.63 10.89 -15.01
CA ILE A 40 14.49 9.49 -14.56
C ILE A 40 15.68 9.10 -13.67
N GLU A 41 16.93 9.36 -14.09
CA GLU A 41 18.13 9.08 -13.30
C GLU A 41 18.12 9.73 -11.91
N LEU A 42 17.55 10.94 -11.80
CA LEU A 42 17.46 11.68 -10.53
C LEU A 42 16.32 11.16 -9.63
N MET A 43 15.26 10.63 -10.23
CA MET A 43 14.09 10.14 -9.49
C MET A 43 14.16 8.65 -9.16
N GLU A 44 14.90 7.84 -9.91
CA GLU A 44 15.07 6.39 -9.69
C GLU A 44 15.46 6.00 -8.24
N PRO A 45 16.34 6.74 -7.52
CA PRO A 45 16.66 6.42 -6.14
C PRO A 45 15.65 6.88 -5.09
N LEU A 46 14.59 7.60 -5.48
CA LEU A 46 13.56 8.12 -4.58
C LEU A 46 12.46 7.08 -4.37
N HIS A 47 11.96 7.00 -3.15
CA HIS A 47 10.74 6.24 -2.84
C HIS A 47 9.48 7.00 -3.26
N ALA A 48 8.35 6.31 -3.37
CA ALA A 48 7.06 6.91 -3.73
C ALA A 48 6.70 8.10 -2.82
N ALA A 49 6.89 7.97 -1.51
CA ALA A 49 6.69 9.04 -0.53
C ALA A 49 7.58 10.27 -0.80
N ASP A 50 8.87 10.08 -1.15
CA ASP A 50 9.76 11.20 -1.47
C ASP A 50 9.31 11.94 -2.76
N ILE A 51 8.77 11.18 -3.73
CA ILE A 51 8.25 11.74 -4.98
C ILE A 51 6.93 12.49 -4.71
N ALA A 52 6.06 11.97 -3.84
CA ALA A 52 4.86 12.64 -3.41
C ALA A 52 5.19 13.97 -2.71
N ASP A 53 6.10 13.96 -1.74
CA ASP A 53 6.61 15.15 -1.07
C ASP A 53 7.16 16.20 -2.06
N LEU A 54 7.90 15.75 -3.06
CA LEU A 54 8.39 16.63 -4.13
C LEU A 54 7.24 17.27 -4.91
N LEU A 55 6.25 16.46 -5.31
CA LEU A 55 5.10 16.93 -6.07
C LEU A 55 4.27 17.94 -5.27
N GLU A 56 4.15 17.76 -3.95
CA GLU A 56 3.45 18.69 -3.06
C GLU A 56 4.18 20.02 -2.87
N GLN A 57 5.50 19.98 -2.78
CA GLN A 57 6.33 21.17 -2.54
C GLN A 57 6.48 22.07 -3.75
N ILE A 58 6.42 21.53 -4.97
CA ILE A 58 6.56 22.32 -6.20
C ILE A 58 5.24 22.97 -6.61
N ASN A 59 5.30 24.05 -7.38
CA ASN A 59 4.09 24.69 -7.89
C ASN A 59 3.38 23.87 -8.97
N ALA A 60 2.09 24.10 -9.19
CA ALA A 60 1.25 23.36 -10.14
C ALA A 60 1.78 23.33 -11.57
N PHE A 61 2.46 24.38 -12.04
CA PHE A 61 3.02 24.45 -13.38
C PHE A 61 4.21 23.48 -13.54
N ASP A 62 5.13 23.48 -12.59
CA ASP A 62 6.29 22.57 -12.61
C ASP A 62 5.86 21.13 -12.35
N ARG A 63 4.89 20.90 -11.45
CA ARG A 63 4.28 19.58 -11.21
C ARG A 63 3.70 18.98 -12.49
N MET A 64 2.87 19.73 -13.22
CA MET A 64 2.29 19.27 -14.48
C MET A 64 3.38 18.91 -15.51
N ARG A 65 4.46 19.71 -15.60
CA ARG A 65 5.57 19.45 -16.53
C ARG A 65 6.37 18.23 -16.14
N LEU A 66 6.64 18.07 -14.84
CA LEU A 66 7.33 16.91 -14.29
C LEU A 66 6.54 15.63 -14.60
N ILE A 67 5.26 15.56 -14.26
CA ILE A 67 4.39 14.40 -14.52
C ILE A 67 4.37 14.04 -16.01
N LYS A 68 4.23 15.01 -16.90
CA LYS A 68 4.25 14.78 -18.36
C LYS A 68 5.60 14.27 -18.87
N LEU A 69 6.70 14.74 -18.30
CA LEU A 69 8.04 14.34 -18.69
C LEU A 69 8.43 12.97 -18.11
N TYR A 70 8.03 12.70 -16.87
CA TYR A 70 8.24 11.43 -16.19
C TYR A 70 7.44 10.31 -16.88
N GLY A 71 6.18 10.57 -17.22
CA GLY A 71 5.36 9.74 -18.10
C GLY A 71 5.17 8.34 -17.55
N LYS A 72 5.57 7.31 -18.30
CA LYS A 72 5.35 5.90 -17.98
C LYS A 72 6.16 5.36 -16.80
N GLU A 73 7.10 6.12 -16.30
CA GLU A 73 7.84 5.75 -15.07
C GLU A 73 7.07 6.12 -13.78
N PHE A 74 5.85 6.66 -13.93
CA PHE A 74 5.02 7.04 -12.79
C PHE A 74 4.44 5.80 -12.12
N ASP A 75 4.81 5.58 -10.87
CA ASP A 75 4.39 4.47 -10.02
C ASP A 75 3.04 4.78 -9.34
N GLY A 76 2.17 3.78 -9.22
CA GLY A 76 0.88 3.88 -8.53
C GLY A 76 1.01 4.27 -7.06
N ASP A 77 2.02 3.75 -6.38
CA ASP A 77 2.27 4.05 -4.96
C ASP A 77 2.45 5.56 -4.69
N ILE A 78 2.86 6.34 -5.71
CA ILE A 78 2.93 7.80 -5.57
C ILE A 78 1.54 8.40 -5.34
N LEU A 79 0.48 7.81 -5.94
CA LEU A 79 -0.88 8.32 -5.78
C LEU A 79 -1.40 8.11 -4.35
N SER A 80 -1.08 6.97 -3.72
CA SER A 80 -1.51 6.69 -2.33
C SER A 80 -0.80 7.57 -1.30
N GLU A 81 0.40 8.05 -1.61
CA GLU A 81 1.18 8.92 -0.72
C GLU A 81 0.83 10.43 -0.84
N LEU A 82 0.08 10.84 -1.88
CA LEU A 82 -0.25 12.25 -2.13
C LEU A 82 -1.44 12.73 -1.28
N ASP A 83 -1.38 13.99 -0.83
CA ASP A 83 -2.55 14.71 -0.31
C ASP A 83 -3.70 14.75 -1.33
N GLU A 84 -4.96 14.59 -0.87
CA GLU A 84 -6.19 14.53 -1.68
C GLU A 84 -6.23 15.58 -2.81
N SER A 85 -6.00 16.86 -2.48
CA SER A 85 -6.06 17.95 -3.46
C SER A 85 -5.00 17.89 -4.56
N ILE A 86 -3.81 17.38 -4.23
CA ILE A 86 -2.70 17.20 -5.17
C ILE A 86 -2.91 15.93 -5.99
N ARG A 87 -3.36 14.87 -5.36
CA ARG A 87 -3.73 13.59 -5.99
C ARG A 87 -4.72 13.81 -7.13
N GLU A 88 -5.80 14.55 -6.87
CA GLU A 88 -6.82 14.87 -7.88
C GLU A 88 -6.24 15.67 -9.08
N GLU A 89 -5.32 16.63 -8.83
CA GLU A 89 -4.62 17.37 -9.88
C GLU A 89 -3.70 16.46 -10.70
N VAL A 90 -2.97 15.56 -10.04
CA VAL A 90 -2.07 14.58 -10.66
C VAL A 90 -2.84 13.64 -11.57
N ILE A 91 -3.94 13.05 -11.08
CA ILE A 91 -4.81 12.15 -11.85
C ILE A 91 -5.34 12.84 -13.12
N ARG A 92 -5.78 14.09 -13.03
CA ARG A 92 -6.22 14.85 -14.21
C ARG A 92 -5.08 15.15 -15.21
N THR A 93 -3.86 15.13 -14.75
CA THR A 93 -2.66 15.45 -15.56
C THR A 93 -2.08 14.22 -16.24
N LEU A 94 -2.18 13.05 -15.61
CA LEU A 94 -1.69 11.78 -16.13
C LEU A 94 -2.38 11.41 -17.44
N HIS A 95 -1.62 10.78 -18.34
CA HIS A 95 -2.21 10.19 -19.53
C HIS A 95 -3.05 8.96 -19.11
N PRO A 96 -4.25 8.73 -19.70
CA PRO A 96 -5.13 7.63 -19.30
C PRO A 96 -4.46 6.25 -19.24
N GLU A 97 -3.55 5.96 -20.17
CA GLU A 97 -2.79 4.70 -20.18
C GLU A 97 -1.85 4.57 -18.98
N VAL A 98 -1.19 5.68 -18.58
CA VAL A 98 -0.28 5.71 -17.42
C VAL A 98 -1.09 5.56 -16.12
N LEU A 99 -2.21 6.26 -16.03
CA LEU A 99 -3.14 6.13 -14.89
C LEU A 99 -3.66 4.69 -14.77
N ALA A 100 -4.03 4.06 -15.90
CA ALA A 100 -4.49 2.68 -15.92
C ALA A 100 -3.42 1.69 -15.43
N ASP A 101 -2.17 1.88 -15.86
CA ASP A 101 -1.05 1.04 -15.43
C ASP A 101 -0.76 1.26 -13.93
N ALA A 102 -0.70 2.52 -13.47
CA ALA A 102 -0.48 2.89 -12.08
C ALA A 102 -1.56 2.29 -11.14
N VAL A 103 -2.83 2.38 -11.51
CA VAL A 103 -3.94 1.84 -10.69
C VAL A 103 -3.93 0.32 -10.60
N ARG A 104 -3.45 -0.39 -11.63
CA ARG A 104 -3.34 -1.87 -11.59
C ARG A 104 -2.24 -2.37 -10.65
N GLU A 105 -1.27 -1.53 -10.34
CA GLU A 105 -0.18 -1.83 -9.41
C GLU A 105 -0.55 -1.58 -7.95
N LEU A 106 -1.63 -0.79 -7.70
CA LEU A 106 -2.11 -0.48 -6.36
C LEU A 106 -2.80 -1.67 -5.68
N GLU A 107 -2.65 -1.75 -4.36
CA GLU A 107 -3.42 -2.66 -3.52
C GLU A 107 -4.90 -2.23 -3.44
N SER A 108 -5.80 -3.14 -3.13
CA SER A 108 -7.25 -2.92 -3.23
C SER A 108 -7.80 -1.84 -2.29
N ASP A 109 -7.19 -1.64 -1.13
CA ASP A 109 -7.53 -0.57 -0.19
C ASP A 109 -7.08 0.81 -0.70
N ASP A 110 -5.90 0.91 -1.31
CA ASP A 110 -5.42 2.14 -1.94
C ASP A 110 -6.30 2.55 -3.13
N VAL A 111 -6.76 1.57 -3.93
CA VAL A 111 -7.72 1.87 -5.01
C VAL A 111 -9.05 2.40 -4.45
N VAL A 112 -9.54 1.85 -3.33
CA VAL A 112 -10.77 2.34 -2.68
C VAL A 112 -10.58 3.76 -2.17
N ASP A 113 -9.47 4.07 -1.49
CA ASP A 113 -9.13 5.40 -1.00
C ASP A 113 -9.03 6.41 -2.15
N LEU A 114 -8.34 6.02 -3.24
CA LEU A 114 -8.26 6.83 -4.45
C LEU A 114 -9.63 7.16 -5.04
N LEU A 115 -10.54 6.19 -5.10
CA LEU A 115 -11.86 6.37 -5.70
C LEU A 115 -12.77 7.26 -4.85
N GLU A 116 -12.61 7.28 -3.52
CA GLU A 116 -13.42 8.13 -2.64
C GLU A 116 -13.24 9.63 -2.93
N ASP A 117 -12.07 10.02 -3.41
CA ASP A 117 -11.70 11.41 -3.70
C ASP A 117 -12.12 11.87 -5.11
N LEU A 118 -12.65 10.97 -5.95
CA LEU A 118 -12.90 11.23 -7.37
C LEU A 118 -14.37 11.41 -7.70
N ASP A 119 -14.65 12.16 -8.76
CA ASP A 119 -16.00 12.26 -9.31
C ASP A 119 -16.44 10.94 -9.99
N GLU A 120 -17.76 10.78 -10.19
CA GLU A 120 -18.38 9.55 -10.69
C GLU A 120 -17.82 9.10 -12.06
N ALA A 121 -17.47 10.05 -12.94
CA ALA A 121 -16.91 9.75 -14.26
C ALA A 121 -15.45 9.26 -14.18
N GLN A 122 -14.68 9.81 -13.24
CA GLN A 122 -13.31 9.39 -12.97
C GLN A 122 -13.29 8.02 -12.29
N GLN A 123 -14.20 7.78 -11.33
CA GLN A 123 -14.36 6.47 -10.69
C GLN A 123 -14.66 5.38 -11.73
N GLU A 124 -15.63 5.64 -12.65
CA GLU A 124 -15.98 4.68 -13.69
C GLU A 124 -14.78 4.38 -14.61
N ALA A 125 -14.02 5.41 -15.00
CA ALA A 125 -12.85 5.24 -15.84
C ALA A 125 -11.74 4.39 -15.15
N ILE A 126 -11.55 4.53 -13.84
CA ILE A 126 -10.62 3.71 -13.06
C ILE A 126 -11.14 2.28 -12.94
N LEU A 127 -12.40 2.08 -12.60
CA LEU A 127 -13.01 0.75 -12.49
C LEU A 127 -12.97 -0.03 -13.81
N GLU A 128 -13.01 0.65 -14.96
CA GLU A 128 -12.92 0.01 -16.29
C GLU A 128 -11.52 -0.56 -16.61
N VAL A 129 -10.46 -0.05 -15.99
CA VAL A 129 -9.08 -0.51 -16.24
C VAL A 129 -8.61 -1.61 -15.30
N LEU A 130 -9.35 -1.87 -14.22
CA LEU A 130 -9.11 -2.97 -13.30
C LEU A 130 -9.47 -4.32 -13.93
N GLU A 131 -8.82 -5.38 -13.48
CA GLU A 131 -9.25 -6.74 -13.77
C GLU A 131 -10.61 -7.06 -13.12
N ASP A 132 -11.38 -7.97 -13.70
CA ASP A 132 -12.74 -8.29 -13.23
C ASP A 132 -12.79 -8.67 -11.74
N SER A 133 -11.77 -9.37 -11.22
CA SER A 133 -11.65 -9.76 -9.81
C SER A 133 -11.51 -8.55 -8.89
N ASP A 134 -10.61 -7.63 -9.25
CA ASP A 134 -10.24 -6.47 -8.45
C ASP A 134 -11.35 -5.42 -8.49
N ARG A 135 -11.94 -5.22 -9.67
CA ARG A 135 -13.13 -4.40 -9.83
C ARG A 135 -14.27 -4.83 -8.90
N VAL A 136 -14.62 -6.13 -8.89
CA VAL A 136 -15.67 -6.66 -7.99
C VAL A 136 -15.28 -6.45 -6.53
N ALA A 137 -14.02 -6.62 -6.20
CA ALA A 137 -13.50 -6.42 -4.86
C ALA A 137 -13.65 -4.96 -4.40
N VAL A 138 -13.20 -4.03 -5.24
CA VAL A 138 -13.29 -2.58 -4.99
C VAL A 138 -14.74 -2.11 -4.93
N GLU A 139 -15.58 -2.49 -5.90
CA GLU A 139 -17.02 -2.17 -5.90
C GLU A 139 -17.71 -2.69 -4.62
N GLN A 140 -17.34 -3.86 -4.13
CA GLN A 140 -17.87 -4.38 -2.86
C GLN A 140 -17.38 -3.54 -1.67
N SER A 141 -16.13 -3.13 -1.62
CA SER A 141 -15.61 -2.28 -0.55
C SER A 141 -16.32 -0.93 -0.52
N LEU A 142 -16.60 -0.35 -1.67
CA LEU A 142 -17.39 0.88 -1.80
C LEU A 142 -18.84 0.76 -1.32
N THR A 143 -19.39 -0.45 -1.13
CA THR A 143 -20.72 -0.64 -0.52
C THR A 143 -20.73 -0.52 0.99
N TYR A 144 -19.57 -0.62 1.66
CA TYR A 144 -19.49 -0.46 3.11
C TYR A 144 -19.66 1.01 3.51
N PRO A 145 -20.12 1.28 4.76
CA PRO A 145 -20.24 2.65 5.23
C PRO A 145 -18.91 3.40 5.14
N GLU A 146 -18.94 4.67 4.79
CA GLU A 146 -17.78 5.56 4.87
C GLU A 146 -17.18 5.52 6.29
N TYR A 147 -15.86 5.70 6.40
CA TYR A 147 -15.12 5.65 7.67
C TYR A 147 -15.32 4.34 8.45
N SER A 148 -15.49 3.23 7.74
CA SER A 148 -15.61 1.90 8.35
C SER A 148 -14.44 1.00 8.02
N ALA A 149 -14.22 -0.01 8.85
CA ALA A 149 -13.18 -1.02 8.65
C ALA A 149 -13.22 -1.69 7.26
N GLY A 150 -14.41 -1.81 6.66
CA GLY A 150 -14.59 -2.41 5.34
C GLY A 150 -14.01 -1.59 4.20
N ARG A 151 -13.94 -0.25 4.38
CA ARG A 151 -13.31 0.66 3.41
C ARG A 151 -11.77 0.58 3.44
N LEU A 152 -11.20 0.30 4.60
CA LEU A 152 -9.76 0.18 4.85
C LEU A 152 -9.24 -1.25 4.69
N MET A 153 -10.02 -2.13 4.08
CA MET A 153 -9.73 -3.55 4.06
C MET A 153 -8.95 -3.95 2.83
N GLN A 154 -7.67 -4.30 3.01
CA GLN A 154 -6.86 -4.93 1.99
C GLN A 154 -7.32 -6.37 1.72
N ARG A 155 -7.33 -6.79 0.48
CA ARG A 155 -7.76 -8.13 0.04
C ARG A 155 -6.63 -9.06 -0.34
N GLU A 156 -5.48 -8.52 -0.62
CA GLU A 156 -4.24 -9.22 -0.97
C GLU A 156 -3.67 -9.92 0.26
N VAL A 157 -4.25 -11.07 0.60
CA VAL A 157 -3.91 -11.81 1.82
C VAL A 157 -3.67 -13.28 1.56
N VAL A 158 -2.62 -13.82 2.14
CA VAL A 158 -2.32 -15.25 2.09
C VAL A 158 -3.11 -15.98 3.16
N MET A 159 -4.00 -16.90 2.74
CA MET A 159 -4.82 -17.71 3.65
C MET A 159 -4.41 -19.19 3.60
N ALA A 160 -4.52 -19.86 4.75
CA ALA A 160 -4.33 -21.31 4.84
C ALA A 160 -5.34 -21.96 5.80
N PRO A 161 -5.79 -23.19 5.51
CA PRO A 161 -6.62 -23.95 6.43
C PRO A 161 -5.89 -24.25 7.75
N GLU A 162 -6.60 -24.14 8.88
CA GLU A 162 -6.04 -24.36 10.22
C GLU A 162 -5.40 -25.74 10.43
N HIS A 163 -5.84 -26.73 9.67
CA HIS A 163 -5.38 -28.13 9.78
C HIS A 163 -4.10 -28.44 9.03
N TRP A 164 -3.61 -27.50 8.21
CA TRP A 164 -2.34 -27.68 7.50
C TRP A 164 -1.16 -27.70 8.47
N ASN A 165 -0.12 -28.40 8.07
CA ASN A 165 1.20 -28.31 8.71
C ASN A 165 2.10 -27.30 7.98
N VAL A 166 3.24 -26.99 8.58
CA VAL A 166 4.24 -26.06 8.02
C VAL A 166 4.70 -26.50 6.62
N GLY A 167 4.87 -27.80 6.39
CA GLY A 167 5.29 -28.33 5.10
C GLY A 167 4.29 -28.04 4.00
N GLU A 168 3.00 -28.27 4.27
CA GLU A 168 1.91 -28.00 3.33
C GLU A 168 1.81 -26.50 3.01
N ALA A 169 1.96 -25.64 4.01
CA ALA A 169 1.96 -24.19 3.81
C ALA A 169 3.15 -23.75 2.94
N ILE A 170 4.36 -24.21 3.22
CA ILE A 170 5.55 -23.88 2.41
C ILE A 170 5.40 -24.38 0.97
N ASP A 171 4.87 -25.58 0.79
CA ASP A 171 4.68 -26.15 -0.54
C ASP A 171 3.62 -25.37 -1.32
N TYR A 172 2.54 -24.93 -0.67
CA TYR A 172 1.54 -24.04 -1.23
C TYR A 172 2.16 -22.71 -1.69
N LEU A 173 2.88 -22.01 -0.79
CA LEU A 173 3.53 -20.74 -1.11
C LEU A 173 4.51 -20.83 -2.30
N ARG A 174 5.14 -21.99 -2.49
CA ARG A 174 6.07 -22.22 -3.60
C ARG A 174 5.40 -22.58 -4.91
N SER A 175 4.18 -23.05 -4.86
CA SER A 175 3.42 -23.51 -6.02
C SER A 175 2.37 -22.52 -6.52
N THR A 176 2.15 -21.44 -5.76
CA THR A 176 1.18 -20.39 -6.09
C THR A 176 1.92 -19.25 -6.77
N ASP A 177 1.52 -18.92 -7.99
CA ASP A 177 2.11 -17.82 -8.76
C ASP A 177 1.48 -16.46 -8.41
N ASP A 178 0.28 -16.47 -7.83
CA ASP A 178 -0.51 -15.29 -7.47
C ASP A 178 -0.44 -15.04 -5.95
N LEU A 179 0.72 -14.65 -5.48
CA LEU A 179 0.91 -14.22 -4.08
C LEU A 179 1.18 -12.73 -4.04
N PRO A 180 0.71 -12.02 -3.00
CA PRO A 180 1.09 -10.64 -2.77
C PRO A 180 2.61 -10.48 -2.77
N GLU A 181 3.13 -9.43 -3.37
CA GLU A 181 4.58 -9.17 -3.40
C GLU A 181 5.17 -9.04 -2.01
N GLN A 182 4.42 -8.43 -1.11
CA GLN A 182 4.79 -8.26 0.29
C GLN A 182 3.74 -8.85 1.21
N PHE A 183 4.12 -9.84 1.99
CA PHE A 183 3.28 -10.35 3.09
C PHE A 183 4.17 -10.87 4.23
N TYR A 184 3.72 -10.68 5.44
CA TYR A 184 4.46 -11.05 6.66
C TYR A 184 3.80 -12.17 7.45
N HIS A 185 2.55 -12.48 7.15
CA HIS A 185 1.71 -13.41 7.87
C HIS A 185 0.89 -14.28 6.93
N ILE A 186 0.57 -15.50 7.39
CA ILE A 186 -0.46 -16.34 6.79
C ILE A 186 -1.65 -16.31 7.73
N VAL A 187 -2.82 -15.96 7.23
CA VAL A 187 -4.07 -15.97 8.01
C VAL A 187 -4.67 -17.37 7.97
N LEU A 188 -4.91 -17.94 9.13
CA LEU A 188 -5.55 -19.25 9.25
C LEU A 188 -7.06 -19.10 9.27
N VAL A 189 -7.73 -19.92 8.48
CA VAL A 189 -9.18 -19.92 8.34
C VAL A 189 -9.79 -21.27 8.68
N ASP A 190 -11.03 -21.22 9.20
CA ASP A 190 -11.87 -22.39 9.40
C ASP A 190 -12.52 -22.85 8.07
N PRO A 191 -13.23 -24.01 8.02
CA PRO A 191 -13.91 -24.48 6.80
C PRO A 191 -15.01 -23.53 6.26
N LYS A 192 -15.39 -22.51 7.02
CA LYS A 192 -16.32 -21.45 6.60
C LYS A 192 -15.60 -20.15 6.20
N LEU A 193 -14.28 -20.25 5.99
CA LEU A 193 -13.40 -19.11 5.68
C LEU A 193 -13.38 -18.01 6.74
N ARG A 194 -13.73 -18.32 8.00
CA ARG A 194 -13.62 -17.34 9.08
C ARG A 194 -12.20 -17.33 9.63
N PRO A 195 -11.61 -16.14 9.84
CA PRO A 195 -10.27 -16.02 10.40
C PRO A 195 -10.23 -16.50 11.85
N ILE A 196 -9.25 -17.32 12.19
CA ILE A 196 -9.06 -17.89 13.52
C ILE A 196 -7.72 -17.51 14.14
N GLY A 197 -6.81 -16.95 13.37
CA GLY A 197 -5.50 -16.52 13.82
C GLY A 197 -4.56 -16.26 12.65
N ASN A 198 -3.36 -15.80 12.96
CA ASN A 198 -2.29 -15.67 11.97
C ASN A 198 -0.99 -16.34 12.42
N VAL A 199 -0.14 -16.68 11.45
CA VAL A 199 1.20 -17.23 11.66
C VAL A 199 2.20 -16.36 10.90
N GLY A 200 3.12 -15.72 11.62
CA GLY A 200 4.18 -14.94 10.99
C GLY A 200 5.16 -15.82 10.19
N LEU A 201 5.62 -15.32 9.04
CA LEU A 201 6.54 -16.04 8.15
C LEU A 201 7.83 -16.45 8.86
N GLY A 202 8.40 -15.61 9.71
CA GLY A 202 9.58 -15.96 10.49
C GLY A 202 9.36 -17.19 11.38
N ARG A 203 8.18 -17.29 12.03
CA ARG A 203 7.81 -18.43 12.86
C ARG A 203 7.55 -19.68 12.04
N LEU A 204 6.91 -19.53 10.89
CA LEU A 204 6.69 -20.60 9.92
C LEU A 204 8.04 -21.20 9.47
N MET A 205 8.95 -20.35 9.00
CA MET A 205 10.26 -20.78 8.48
C MET A 205 11.18 -21.38 9.54
N ALA A 206 11.05 -20.96 10.80
CA ALA A 206 11.80 -21.51 11.92
C ALA A 206 11.27 -22.85 12.45
N SER A 207 10.07 -23.26 12.00
CA SER A 207 9.39 -24.46 12.50
C SER A 207 9.67 -25.69 11.62
N ARG A 208 9.56 -26.88 12.22
CA ARG A 208 9.67 -28.15 11.46
C ARG A 208 8.44 -28.37 10.60
N ARG A 209 8.62 -29.05 9.46
CA ARG A 209 7.57 -29.25 8.47
C ARG A 209 6.32 -29.99 9.00
N GLU A 210 6.48 -30.84 10.00
CA GLU A 210 5.39 -31.64 10.57
C GLU A 210 4.54 -30.91 11.60
N VAL A 211 4.94 -29.69 12.01
CA VAL A 211 4.24 -28.89 13.02
C VAL A 211 2.95 -28.34 12.40
N LEU A 212 1.82 -28.49 13.11
CA LEU A 212 0.54 -27.94 12.68
C LEU A 212 0.52 -26.42 12.79
N LEU A 213 0.02 -25.72 11.77
CA LEU A 213 -0.08 -24.26 11.74
C LEU A 213 -0.85 -23.72 12.93
N ARG A 214 -1.93 -24.39 13.34
CA ARG A 214 -2.74 -24.00 14.50
C ARG A 214 -1.93 -23.85 15.80
N SER A 215 -0.85 -24.63 15.98
CA SER A 215 0.02 -24.54 17.14
C SER A 215 0.97 -23.34 17.11
N LEU A 216 1.06 -22.65 15.97
CA LEU A 216 1.93 -21.51 15.71
C LEU A 216 1.17 -20.17 15.72
N ILE A 217 -0.13 -20.17 16.00
CA ILE A 217 -0.94 -18.96 16.03
C ILE A 217 -0.34 -17.92 16.97
N SER A 218 -0.32 -16.67 16.54
CA SER A 218 0.08 -15.52 17.34
C SER A 218 -0.96 -15.26 18.44
N GLU A 219 -0.51 -14.82 19.63
CA GLU A 219 -1.40 -14.49 20.74
C GLU A 219 -2.22 -13.19 20.50
N THR A 220 -1.71 -12.32 19.61
CA THR A 220 -2.35 -11.04 19.27
C THR A 220 -3.00 -11.11 17.90
N PHE A 221 -4.24 -11.53 17.83
CA PHE A 221 -5.03 -11.53 16.61
C PHE A 221 -6.40 -10.90 16.89
N HIS A 222 -6.72 -9.84 16.15
CA HIS A 222 -7.96 -9.10 16.29
C HIS A 222 -8.84 -9.31 15.06
N VAL A 223 -10.14 -9.45 15.27
CA VAL A 223 -11.13 -9.57 14.20
C VAL A 223 -12.20 -8.49 14.44
N PHE A 224 -12.51 -7.72 13.42
CA PHE A 224 -13.47 -6.63 13.46
C PHE A 224 -14.60 -6.86 12.46
N PRO A 225 -15.85 -6.46 12.78
CA PRO A 225 -16.90 -6.34 11.79
C PRO A 225 -16.53 -5.28 10.75
N VAL A 226 -16.84 -5.50 9.47
CA VAL A 226 -16.61 -4.54 8.38
C VAL A 226 -17.28 -3.19 8.62
N THR A 227 -18.35 -3.15 9.41
CA THR A 227 -19.11 -1.93 9.76
C THR A 227 -18.55 -1.19 10.98
N ARG A 228 -17.44 -1.65 11.57
CA ARG A 228 -16.85 -0.97 12.71
C ARG A 228 -16.25 0.36 12.29
N PRO A 229 -16.48 1.47 13.04
CA PRO A 229 -15.85 2.74 12.73
C PRO A 229 -14.33 2.67 12.75
N GLU A 230 -13.68 3.29 11.77
CA GLU A 230 -12.21 3.28 11.60
C GLU A 230 -11.46 3.78 12.84
N GLY A 231 -11.94 4.84 13.49
CA GLY A 231 -11.34 5.37 14.73
C GLY A 231 -11.31 4.36 15.88
N GLU A 232 -12.29 3.46 15.98
CA GLU A 232 -12.28 2.37 16.97
C GLU A 232 -11.28 1.28 16.58
N VAL A 233 -11.13 1.03 15.28
CA VAL A 233 -10.16 0.07 14.74
C VAL A 233 -8.75 0.60 14.96
N ALA A 234 -8.48 1.86 14.58
CA ALA A 234 -7.19 2.52 14.79
C ALA A 234 -6.76 2.49 16.26
N TYR A 235 -7.71 2.72 17.20
CA TYR A 235 -7.42 2.61 18.63
C TYR A 235 -7.01 1.20 19.06
N ALA A 236 -7.55 0.16 18.43
CA ALA A 236 -7.20 -1.24 18.74
C ALA A 236 -5.81 -1.64 18.19
N PHE A 237 -5.28 -0.93 17.21
CA PHE A 237 -3.92 -1.11 16.69
C PHE A 237 -2.84 -0.45 17.54
N ASN A 238 -3.18 0.33 18.56
CA ASN A 238 -2.22 0.97 19.44
C ASN A 238 -1.85 0.03 20.62
N PRO A 239 -0.64 -0.43 20.81
CA PRO A 239 0.59 -0.06 20.12
C PRO A 239 1.20 -1.27 19.43
N VAL A 240 1.37 -1.33 18.16
CA VAL A 240 2.30 -2.32 17.58
C VAL A 240 1.81 -3.14 16.39
N SER A 241 2.53 -3.24 15.34
CA SER A 241 2.73 -4.39 14.45
C SER A 241 1.72 -4.67 13.32
N TYR A 242 0.65 -3.93 13.19
CA TYR A 242 -0.19 -4.02 12.01
C TYR A 242 -0.09 -2.71 11.22
N THR A 243 0.27 -2.80 9.96
CA THR A 243 0.37 -1.65 9.07
C THR A 243 -0.91 -1.45 8.25
N HIS A 244 -1.71 -2.51 8.09
CA HIS A 244 -2.98 -2.45 7.35
C HIS A 244 -3.96 -3.54 7.82
N LEU A 245 -5.23 -3.37 7.45
CA LEU A 245 -6.31 -4.31 7.68
C LEU A 245 -6.45 -5.25 6.48
N THR A 246 -6.60 -6.55 6.73
CA THR A 246 -6.82 -7.53 5.68
C THR A 246 -8.20 -8.16 5.76
N LEU A 247 -8.72 -8.65 4.65
CA LEU A 247 -10.04 -9.29 4.57
C LEU A 247 -10.30 -10.35 5.66
N PRO A 248 -9.39 -11.26 6.01
CA PRO A 248 -9.61 -12.22 7.08
C PRO A 248 -9.60 -11.61 8.49
N THR A 249 -9.06 -10.39 8.66
CA THR A 249 -9.07 -9.66 9.93
C THR A 249 -10.41 -8.96 10.16
N ILE A 250 -11.15 -8.68 9.08
CA ILE A 250 -12.43 -8.01 9.07
C ILE A 250 -13.53 -9.02 8.69
N TYR A 251 -14.61 -8.99 9.40
CA TYR A 251 -15.65 -9.98 9.40
C TYR A 251 -17.01 -9.33 9.14
N SER A 252 -17.70 -9.77 8.11
CA SER A 252 -19.07 -9.29 7.85
C SER A 252 -20.06 -10.09 8.68
N VAL A 253 -20.85 -9.40 9.50
CA VAL A 253 -21.92 -9.95 10.35
C VAL A 253 -23.20 -10.10 9.55
#